data_b0b2a519a9a255596ea00e4328a125a1
#
_entry.id   b0b2a519a9a255596ea00e4328a125a1
#
_cell.length_a   1.000
_cell.length_b   1.000
_cell.length_c   1.000
_cell.angle_alpha   90.00
_cell.angle_beta   90.00
_cell.angle_gamma   90.00
#
_symmetry.space_group_name_H-M   'P 1'
#
loop_
_entity.id
_entity.type
_entity.pdbx_description
1 polymer ?
#
loop_
_entity_poly.entity_id
_entity_poly.type
_entity_poly.pdbx_seq_one_letter_code
_entity_poly.pdbx_strand_id
1 'polypeptide(L)'
;METAFKTKEGLFEWLVMPFGLSNAPSTFMHLMNQVLRPFLSHFVVVYFDDILIYSKDDDEHFDHIRKLLEVPRENELYVNLKKCVFLQTQLLFLGFAITCDGIRVDDSKVEAIREWPTPKTISEVRSFHGLATFYR
;
A
#
# COMPACT_ATOMS: atom_id res chain seq x y z
N MET A 1 -25.68 0.31 -7.95
CA MET A 1 -25.50 -0.23 -6.60
C MET A 1 -24.74 -1.55 -6.73
N GLU A 2 -23.47 -1.57 -6.37
CA GLU A 2 -22.58 -2.72 -6.57
C GLU A 2 -22.57 -3.68 -5.39
N THR A 3 -23.27 -3.33 -4.29
CA THR A 3 -23.27 -4.06 -3.02
C THR A 3 -24.60 -4.72 -2.69
N ALA A 4 -25.56 -4.69 -3.62
CA ALA A 4 -26.87 -5.29 -3.43
C ALA A 4 -26.84 -6.79 -3.73
N PHE A 5 -27.52 -7.59 -2.90
CA PHE A 5 -27.72 -9.02 -3.09
C PHE A 5 -29.17 -9.40 -2.85
N LYS A 6 -29.64 -10.42 -3.58
CA LYS A 6 -31.02 -10.88 -3.52
C LYS A 6 -31.12 -12.19 -2.74
N THR A 7 -32.08 -12.25 -1.82
CA THR A 7 -32.47 -13.46 -1.10
C THR A 7 -33.92 -13.77 -1.38
N LYS A 8 -34.45 -14.88 -0.79
CA LYS A 8 -35.86 -15.22 -0.84
C LYS A 8 -36.74 -14.19 -0.12
N GLU A 9 -36.15 -13.43 0.81
CA GLU A 9 -36.85 -12.45 1.64
C GLU A 9 -36.80 -11.02 1.04
N GLY A 10 -36.02 -10.80 -0.04
CA GLY A 10 -35.96 -9.53 -0.71
C GLY A 10 -34.58 -9.15 -1.22
N LEU A 11 -34.43 -7.88 -1.56
CA LEU A 11 -33.18 -7.24 -1.96
C LEU A 11 -32.57 -6.55 -0.75
N PHE A 12 -31.32 -6.88 -0.49
CA PHE A 12 -30.52 -6.31 0.62
C PHE A 12 -29.25 -5.65 0.09
N GLU A 13 -28.72 -4.76 0.89
CA GLU A 13 -27.48 -4.04 0.60
C GLU A 13 -26.55 -4.14 1.81
N TRP A 14 -25.25 -4.30 1.56
CA TRP A 14 -24.24 -4.25 2.60
C TRP A 14 -24.07 -2.83 3.12
N LEU A 15 -24.08 -2.66 4.44
CA LEU A 15 -23.76 -1.38 5.09
C LEU A 15 -22.27 -1.07 5.11
N VAL A 16 -21.45 -2.06 4.75
CA VAL A 16 -19.99 -1.95 4.67
C VAL A 16 -19.53 -2.35 3.26
N MET A 17 -18.39 -1.88 2.84
CA MET A 17 -17.79 -2.28 1.57
C MET A 17 -17.21 -3.70 1.69
N PRO A 18 -17.81 -4.72 1.08
CA PRO A 18 -17.32 -6.08 1.17
C PRO A 18 -16.03 -6.26 0.38
N PHE A 19 -15.19 -7.20 0.81
CA PHE A 19 -14.02 -7.63 0.06
C PHE A 19 -14.42 -8.25 -1.29
N GLY A 20 -13.56 -8.06 -2.30
CA GLY A 20 -13.77 -8.64 -3.64
C GLY A 20 -14.48 -7.75 -4.64
N LEU A 21 -14.92 -6.56 -4.25
CA LEU A 21 -15.38 -5.56 -5.20
C LEU A 21 -14.19 -4.98 -5.96
N SER A 22 -14.31 -4.86 -7.27
CA SER A 22 -13.24 -4.35 -8.14
C SER A 22 -12.83 -2.90 -7.83
N ASN A 23 -13.77 -2.10 -7.34
CA ASN A 23 -13.56 -0.69 -6.97
C ASN A 23 -13.20 -0.48 -5.49
N ALA A 24 -13.27 -1.51 -4.64
CA ALA A 24 -12.99 -1.38 -3.22
C ALA A 24 -11.59 -0.81 -2.92
N PRO A 25 -10.49 -1.29 -3.55
CA PRO A 25 -9.16 -0.74 -3.30
C PRO A 25 -9.04 0.74 -3.68
N SER A 26 -9.60 1.15 -4.81
CA SER A 26 -9.56 2.56 -5.25
C SER A 26 -10.40 3.48 -4.37
N THR A 27 -11.55 3.01 -3.90
CA THR A 27 -12.41 3.75 -2.96
C THR A 27 -11.71 3.93 -1.62
N PHE A 28 -11.08 2.88 -1.10
CA PHE A 28 -10.31 2.95 0.14
C PHE A 28 -9.09 3.88 0.01
N MET A 29 -8.34 3.76 -1.08
CA MET A 29 -7.21 4.66 -1.36
C MET A 29 -7.65 6.13 -1.45
N HIS A 30 -8.82 6.41 -2.07
CA HIS A 30 -9.37 7.76 -2.13
C HIS A 30 -9.69 8.29 -0.72
N LEU A 31 -10.33 7.48 0.12
CA LEU A 31 -10.62 7.81 1.51
C LEU A 31 -9.34 8.10 2.29
N MET A 32 -8.32 7.23 2.20
CA MET A 32 -7.03 7.43 2.86
C MET A 32 -6.33 8.71 2.41
N ASN A 33 -6.34 9.00 1.10
CA ASN A 33 -5.79 10.24 0.57
C ASN A 33 -6.55 11.48 1.07
N GLN A 34 -7.85 11.39 1.26
CA GLN A 34 -8.66 12.48 1.80
C GLN A 34 -8.36 12.71 3.28
N VAL A 35 -8.38 11.65 4.08
CA VAL A 35 -8.21 11.68 5.53
C VAL A 35 -6.77 12.07 5.91
N LEU A 36 -5.78 11.57 5.18
CA LEU A 36 -4.35 11.84 5.43
C LEU A 36 -3.80 13.02 4.62
N ARG A 37 -4.65 13.74 3.91
CA ARG A 37 -4.27 14.87 3.05
C ARG A 37 -3.30 15.87 3.70
N PRO A 38 -3.45 16.25 4.99
CA PRO A 38 -2.55 17.20 5.63
C PRO A 38 -1.09 16.70 5.74
N PHE A 39 -0.87 15.39 5.67
CA PHE A 39 0.43 14.76 5.88
C PHE A 39 1.06 14.23 4.59
N LEU A 40 0.26 14.10 3.52
CA LEU A 40 0.74 13.65 2.23
C LEU A 40 1.84 14.58 1.70
N SER A 41 2.90 14.00 1.15
CA SER A 41 4.08 14.70 0.63
C SER A 41 4.91 15.46 1.68
N HIS A 42 4.52 15.41 2.96
CA HIS A 42 5.33 15.93 4.06
C HIS A 42 6.13 14.81 4.73
N PHE A 43 5.44 13.81 5.25
CA PHE A 43 6.05 12.66 5.92
C PHE A 43 5.25 11.35 5.74
N VAL A 44 4.22 11.36 4.87
CA VAL A 44 3.35 10.21 4.62
C VAL A 44 3.26 9.94 3.13
N VAL A 45 3.38 8.66 2.76
CA VAL A 45 3.01 8.12 1.45
C VAL A 45 1.93 7.06 1.65
N VAL A 46 0.85 7.14 0.87
CA VAL A 46 -0.23 6.16 0.87
C VAL A 46 -0.26 5.44 -0.47
N TYR A 47 -0.31 4.12 -0.41
CA TYR A 47 -0.48 3.30 -1.60
C TYR A 47 -1.37 2.09 -1.28
N PHE A 48 -2.58 2.09 -1.80
CA PHE A 48 -3.64 1.13 -1.44
C PHE A 48 -3.80 0.99 0.07
N ASP A 49 -3.49 -0.18 0.63
CA ASP A 49 -3.63 -0.50 2.05
C ASP A 49 -2.38 -0.12 2.88
N ASP A 50 -1.27 0.22 2.21
CA ASP A 50 0.01 0.48 2.85
C ASP A 50 0.23 1.98 3.07
N ILE A 51 0.66 2.34 4.27
CA ILE A 51 0.99 3.70 4.68
C ILE A 51 2.45 3.71 5.13
N LEU A 52 3.28 4.47 4.44
CA LEU A 52 4.67 4.71 4.81
C LEU A 52 4.78 6.05 5.53
N ILE A 53 5.41 6.04 6.71
CA ILE A 53 5.80 7.22 7.46
C ILE A 53 7.31 7.33 7.43
N TYR A 54 7.84 8.50 7.07
CA TYR A 54 9.27 8.76 7.05
C TYR A 54 9.62 10.02 7.83
N SER A 55 10.80 10.06 8.42
CA SER A 55 11.28 11.13 9.28
C SER A 55 12.80 11.19 9.24
N LYS A 56 13.39 12.27 9.68
CA LYS A 56 14.86 12.44 9.70
C LYS A 56 15.51 11.77 10.90
N ASP A 57 14.81 11.77 12.03
CA ASP A 57 15.26 11.24 13.30
C ASP A 57 14.11 10.60 14.09
N ASP A 58 14.46 9.95 15.20
CA ASP A 58 13.50 9.19 16.00
C ASP A 58 12.49 10.11 16.71
N ASP A 59 12.91 11.29 17.17
CA ASP A 59 12.02 12.22 17.87
C ASP A 59 10.95 12.77 16.93
N GLU A 60 11.34 13.19 15.74
CA GLU A 60 10.43 13.60 14.68
C GLU A 60 9.52 12.43 14.26
N HIS A 61 10.05 11.20 14.25
CA HIS A 61 9.28 10.01 13.88
C HIS A 61 8.19 9.70 14.89
N PHE A 62 8.46 9.81 16.18
CA PHE A 62 7.44 9.65 17.22
C PHE A 62 6.32 10.68 17.11
N ASP A 63 6.66 11.94 16.80
CA ASP A 63 5.66 12.98 16.59
C ASP A 63 4.81 12.73 15.34
N HIS A 64 5.42 12.27 14.26
CA HIS A 64 4.71 11.89 13.03
C HIS A 64 3.76 10.71 13.26
N ILE A 65 4.20 9.66 13.95
CA ILE A 65 3.35 8.51 14.32
C ILE A 65 2.17 8.98 15.16
N ARG A 66 2.41 9.82 16.19
CA ARG A 66 1.35 10.34 17.06
C ARG A 66 0.29 11.07 16.24
N LYS A 67 0.69 12.04 15.43
CA LYS A 67 -0.20 12.81 14.55
C LYS A 67 -1.00 11.92 13.62
N LEU A 68 -0.34 10.91 13.03
CA LEU A 68 -1.00 9.99 12.11
C LEU A 68 -2.00 9.08 12.83
N LEU A 69 -1.72 8.61 14.05
CA LEU A 69 -2.62 7.73 14.80
C LEU A 69 -3.84 8.46 15.39
N GLU A 70 -3.80 9.78 15.53
CA GLU A 70 -4.95 10.58 15.94
C GLU A 70 -6.03 10.61 14.84
N VAL A 71 -5.62 10.66 13.57
CA VAL A 71 -6.53 10.77 12.42
C VAL A 71 -7.47 9.56 12.25
N PRO A 72 -7.01 8.29 12.26
CA PRO A 72 -7.89 7.14 12.24
C PRO A 72 -8.90 7.14 13.38
N ARG A 73 -8.47 7.56 14.57
CA ARG A 73 -9.34 7.63 15.75
C ARG A 73 -10.49 8.62 15.55
N GLU A 74 -10.24 9.77 14.95
CA GLU A 74 -11.26 10.78 14.66
C GLU A 74 -12.21 10.36 13.52
N ASN A 75 -11.73 9.51 12.60
CA ASN A 75 -12.47 9.05 11.42
C ASN A 75 -13.00 7.62 11.56
N GLU A 76 -13.04 7.05 12.77
CA GLU A 76 -13.51 5.68 13.05
C GLU A 76 -12.78 4.58 12.23
N LEU A 77 -11.52 4.81 11.90
CA LEU A 77 -10.67 3.86 11.20
C LEU A 77 -9.82 3.06 12.18
N TYR A 78 -9.61 1.80 11.90
CA TYR A 78 -8.89 0.89 12.79
C TYR A 78 -7.57 0.44 12.19
N VAL A 79 -6.48 0.65 12.91
CA VAL A 79 -5.14 0.23 12.52
C VAL A 79 -4.85 -1.17 13.06
N ASN A 80 -4.42 -2.08 12.19
CA ASN A 80 -3.96 -3.40 12.62
C ASN A 80 -2.49 -3.36 13.03
N LEU A 81 -2.23 -3.11 14.32
CA LEU A 81 -0.89 -3.00 14.87
C LEU A 81 -0.02 -4.24 14.65
N LYS A 82 -0.61 -5.44 14.49
CA LYS A 82 0.14 -6.67 14.20
C LYS A 82 0.78 -6.69 12.81
N LYS A 83 0.25 -5.88 11.89
CA LYS A 83 0.80 -5.69 10.54
C LYS A 83 1.72 -4.47 10.43
N CYS A 84 1.80 -3.65 11.48
CA CYS A 84 2.63 -2.48 11.48
C CYS A 84 4.07 -2.81 11.87
N VAL A 85 5.01 -2.18 11.22
CA VAL A 85 6.44 -2.25 11.52
C VAL A 85 6.88 -0.83 11.85
N PHE A 86 7.47 -0.64 13.02
CA PHE A 86 7.82 0.67 13.54
C PHE A 86 9.33 0.82 13.70
N LEU A 87 9.84 2.06 13.64
CA LEU A 87 11.21 2.46 13.94
C LEU A 87 12.27 1.63 13.19
N GLN A 88 12.02 1.40 11.91
CA GLN A 88 12.96 0.70 11.05
C GLN A 88 13.84 1.70 10.30
N THR A 89 15.14 1.49 10.31
CA THR A 89 16.09 2.24 9.49
C THR A 89 16.09 1.81 8.03
N GLN A 90 15.49 0.65 7.76
CA GLN A 90 15.31 0.08 6.43
C GLN A 90 14.01 -0.73 6.38
N LEU A 91 13.25 -0.59 5.30
CA LEU A 91 12.05 -1.41 5.08
C LEU A 91 11.80 -1.64 3.58
N LEU A 92 11.04 -2.69 3.29
CA LEU A 92 10.55 -2.96 1.93
C LEU A 92 9.17 -2.30 1.75
N PHE A 93 9.03 -1.46 0.73
CA PHE A 93 7.79 -0.81 0.37
C PHE A 93 7.61 -0.84 -1.15
N LEU A 94 6.54 -1.46 -1.62
CA LEU A 94 6.21 -1.59 -3.05
C LEU A 94 7.31 -2.25 -3.91
N GLY A 95 8.08 -3.17 -3.33
CA GLY A 95 9.20 -3.83 -4.02
C GLY A 95 10.48 -3.00 -4.08
N PHE A 96 10.56 -1.92 -3.33
CA PHE A 96 11.74 -1.10 -3.15
C PHE A 96 12.23 -1.18 -1.70
N ALA A 97 13.53 -1.27 -1.52
CA ALA A 97 14.18 -1.08 -0.24
C ALA A 97 14.36 0.41 0.02
N ILE A 98 13.68 0.91 1.06
CA ILE A 98 13.80 2.29 1.52
C ILE A 98 14.78 2.30 2.68
N THR A 99 15.83 3.10 2.58
CA THR A 99 16.91 3.22 3.56
C THR A 99 17.23 4.70 3.80
N CYS A 100 18.06 4.98 4.80
CA CYS A 100 18.59 6.34 5.03
C CYS A 100 19.40 6.90 3.84
N ASP A 101 20.01 6.02 3.03
CA ASP A 101 20.78 6.40 1.83
C ASP A 101 19.90 6.64 0.59
N GLY A 102 18.61 6.33 0.67
CA GLY A 102 17.66 6.50 -0.43
C GLY A 102 16.85 5.24 -0.75
N ILE A 103 16.35 5.20 -1.97
CA ILE A 103 15.47 4.12 -2.47
C ILE A 103 16.28 3.25 -3.44
N ARG A 104 16.25 1.94 -3.21
CA ARG A 104 16.85 0.93 -4.10
C ARG A 104 15.81 -0.12 -4.46
N VAL A 105 16.00 -0.77 -5.60
CA VAL A 105 15.19 -1.95 -5.94
C VAL A 105 15.52 -3.08 -4.95
N ASP A 106 14.51 -3.82 -4.53
CA ASP A 106 14.71 -5.02 -3.70
C ASP A 106 15.60 -6.02 -4.44
N ASP A 107 16.68 -6.45 -3.78
CA ASP A 107 17.66 -7.38 -4.35
C ASP A 107 17.01 -8.66 -4.83
N SER A 108 15.98 -9.18 -4.14
CA SER A 108 15.23 -10.36 -4.56
C SER A 108 14.55 -10.18 -5.93
N LYS A 109 14.13 -8.96 -6.25
CA LYS A 109 13.51 -8.62 -7.55
C LYS A 109 14.56 -8.52 -8.64
N VAL A 110 15.72 -7.98 -8.32
CA VAL A 110 16.87 -7.93 -9.24
C VAL A 110 17.33 -9.34 -9.58
N GLU A 111 17.46 -10.21 -8.57
CA GLU A 111 17.84 -11.61 -8.75
C GLU A 111 16.79 -12.38 -9.58
N ALA A 112 15.51 -12.20 -9.28
CA ALA A 112 14.42 -12.81 -10.06
C ALA A 112 14.46 -12.40 -11.55
N ILE A 113 14.89 -11.18 -11.88
CA ILE A 113 15.06 -10.73 -13.26
C ILE A 113 16.30 -11.36 -13.88
N ARG A 114 17.41 -11.46 -13.15
CA ARG A 114 18.66 -12.06 -13.63
C ARG A 114 18.54 -13.55 -13.89
N GLU A 115 17.80 -14.25 -13.03
CA GLU A 115 17.56 -15.68 -13.11
C GLU A 115 16.35 -16.05 -13.98
N TRP A 116 15.69 -15.06 -14.57
CA TRP A 116 14.52 -15.31 -15.42
C TRP A 116 14.86 -16.25 -16.56
N PRO A 117 14.13 -17.36 -16.73
CA PRO A 117 14.38 -18.28 -17.81
C PRO A 117 14.18 -17.62 -19.17
N THR A 118 14.93 -18.03 -20.18
CA THR A 118 14.78 -17.52 -21.54
C THR A 118 13.33 -17.69 -22.01
N PRO A 119 12.59 -16.60 -22.30
CA PRO A 119 11.21 -16.67 -22.72
C PRO A 119 11.03 -17.49 -24.00
N LYS A 120 10.06 -18.40 -23.99
CA LYS A 120 9.73 -19.26 -25.14
C LYS A 120 8.43 -18.86 -25.82
N THR A 121 7.59 -18.07 -25.16
CA THR A 121 6.30 -17.62 -25.66
C THR A 121 6.18 -16.10 -25.62
N ILE A 122 5.28 -15.55 -26.45
CA ILE A 122 5.00 -14.10 -26.46
C ILE A 122 4.49 -13.63 -25.08
N SER A 123 3.73 -14.46 -24.37
CA SER A 123 3.24 -14.15 -23.03
C SER A 123 4.38 -14.01 -22.03
N GLU A 124 5.35 -14.92 -22.06
CA GLU A 124 6.55 -14.88 -21.19
C GLU A 124 7.42 -13.66 -21.50
N VAL A 125 7.58 -13.28 -22.78
CA VAL A 125 8.28 -12.05 -23.17
C VAL A 125 7.59 -10.82 -22.59
N ARG A 126 6.26 -10.77 -22.66
CA ARG A 126 5.49 -9.65 -22.07
C ARG A 126 5.64 -9.57 -20.57
N SER A 127 5.58 -10.72 -19.88
CA SER A 127 5.75 -10.80 -18.43
C SER A 127 7.14 -10.34 -18.01
N PHE A 128 8.19 -10.85 -18.67
CA PHE A 128 9.58 -10.42 -18.43
C PHE A 128 9.76 -8.91 -18.67
N HIS A 129 9.29 -8.42 -19.81
CA HIS A 129 9.39 -7.01 -20.17
C HIS A 129 8.65 -6.11 -19.16
N GLY A 130 7.44 -6.52 -18.74
CA GLY A 130 6.67 -5.79 -17.72
C GLY A 130 7.42 -5.67 -16.41
N LEU A 131 7.99 -6.78 -15.91
CA LEU A 131 8.77 -6.80 -14.67
C LEU A 131 10.04 -5.96 -14.80
N ALA A 132 10.83 -6.15 -15.86
CA ALA A 132 12.08 -5.43 -16.08
C ALA A 132 11.87 -3.92 -16.25
N THR A 133 10.77 -3.51 -16.89
CA THR A 133 10.44 -2.09 -17.10
C THR A 133 9.97 -1.42 -15.81
N PHE A 134 9.27 -2.14 -14.94
CA PHE A 134 8.80 -1.60 -13.67
C PHE A 134 9.95 -1.20 -12.74
N TYR A 135 11.04 -1.95 -12.76
CA TYR A 135 12.23 -1.72 -11.90
C TYR A 135 13.38 -0.97 -12.61
N ARG A 136 13.13 -0.33 -13.73
CA ARG A 136 14.14 0.44 -14.47
C ARG A 136 14.48 1.78 -13.82
#